data_157912869fac6b1704875056168edb0f
#
_entry.id   157912869fac6b1704875056168edb0f
#
_cell.length_a   1.000
_cell.length_b   1.000
_cell.length_c   1.000
_cell.angle_alpha   90.00
_cell.angle_beta   90.00
_cell.angle_gamma   90.00
#
_symmetry.space_group_name_H-M   'P 1'
#
loop_
_entity.id
_entity.type
_entity.pdbx_description
1 polymer ?
#
loop_
_entity_poly.entity_id
_entity_poly.type
_entity_poly.pdbx_seq_one_letter_code
_entity_poly.pdbx_strand_id
1 'polypeptide(L)'
;MHADSTDLIPLKVLIAGGFGVGKTTLVRSLSEIPPLLTEQEMTTASVGVDDPGLVPDKRTTTVAMDFGRITVDGSLILYLFGTPGQSRFWFMWDELARGAVGAVVLVDLRRVDDCFPAIDYFEDRRLPFVVAANAFPGTDVFPDPAVRDALALPEGCPLVRMDAREPNSCMDALVVLVEHALARSLG
;
A
#
# COMPACT_ATOMS: atom_id res chain seq x y z
N MET A 1 7.61 -20.66 -36.10
CA MET A 1 6.58 -19.80 -35.53
C MET A 1 7.11 -19.35 -34.16
N HIS A 2 7.79 -18.19 -34.11
CA HIS A 2 8.19 -17.60 -32.83
C HIS A 2 6.94 -16.98 -32.24
N ALA A 3 6.54 -17.45 -31.06
CA ALA A 3 5.57 -16.74 -30.26
C ALA A 3 6.22 -15.40 -29.88
N ASP A 4 5.62 -14.30 -30.29
CA ASP A 4 5.93 -12.98 -29.76
C ASP A 4 5.82 -13.07 -28.24
N SER A 5 6.95 -13.05 -27.56
CA SER A 5 6.98 -12.79 -26.13
C SER A 5 6.59 -11.32 -25.99
N THR A 6 5.31 -11.06 -25.76
CA THR A 6 4.83 -9.73 -25.37
C THR A 6 5.60 -9.39 -24.10
N ASP A 7 6.54 -8.43 -24.18
CA ASP A 7 7.29 -7.96 -23.02
C ASP A 7 6.28 -7.35 -22.04
N LEU A 8 6.00 -8.10 -20.97
CA LEU A 8 5.09 -7.65 -19.92
C LEU A 8 5.74 -6.47 -19.17
N ILE A 9 5.03 -5.37 -19.07
CA ILE A 9 5.49 -4.18 -18.34
C ILE A 9 5.18 -4.35 -16.86
N PRO A 10 6.21 -4.48 -15.99
CA PRO A 10 6.00 -4.61 -14.56
C PRO A 10 5.79 -3.24 -13.92
N LEU A 11 4.72 -3.07 -13.15
CA LEU A 11 4.48 -1.92 -12.30
C LEU A 11 4.39 -2.34 -10.85
N LYS A 12 5.03 -1.58 -9.98
CA LYS A 12 5.00 -1.77 -8.53
C LYS A 12 4.00 -0.80 -7.91
N VAL A 13 3.06 -1.34 -7.14
CA VAL A 13 2.03 -0.58 -6.43
C VAL A 13 2.11 -0.89 -4.94
N LEU A 14 2.02 0.15 -4.11
CA LEU A 14 1.96 0.01 -2.66
C LEU A 14 0.50 0.00 -2.19
N ILE A 15 0.22 -0.86 -1.21
CA ILE A 15 -1.06 -0.89 -0.49
C ILE A 15 -0.78 -0.48 0.93
N ALA A 16 -1.19 0.74 1.30
CA ALA A 16 -0.87 1.37 2.57
C ALA A 16 -2.11 1.65 3.42
N GLY A 17 -1.90 2.12 4.63
CA GLY A 17 -2.95 2.45 5.60
C GLY A 17 -2.70 1.82 6.96
N GLY A 18 -3.54 2.13 7.93
CA GLY A 18 -3.44 1.70 9.31
C GLY A 18 -3.48 0.18 9.52
N PHE A 19 -3.30 -0.23 10.77
CA PHE A 19 -3.41 -1.65 11.12
C PHE A 19 -4.87 -2.13 11.01
N GLY A 20 -5.08 -3.29 10.37
CA GLY A 20 -6.42 -3.89 10.23
C GLY A 20 -7.34 -3.20 9.23
N VAL A 21 -6.85 -2.23 8.42
CA VAL A 21 -7.66 -1.46 7.46
C VAL A 21 -8.08 -2.24 6.22
N GLY A 22 -7.56 -3.47 6.02
CA GLY A 22 -7.94 -4.34 4.89
C GLY A 22 -6.87 -4.54 3.82
N LYS A 23 -5.60 -4.13 4.05
CA LYS A 23 -4.49 -4.31 3.09
C LYS A 23 -4.33 -5.76 2.63
N THR A 24 -4.20 -6.68 3.58
CA THR A 24 -4.11 -8.13 3.32
C THR A 24 -5.31 -8.64 2.54
N THR A 25 -6.51 -8.16 2.87
CA THR A 25 -7.75 -8.56 2.19
C THR A 25 -7.73 -8.10 0.74
N LEU A 26 -7.35 -6.84 0.46
CA LEU A 26 -7.24 -6.31 -0.89
C LEU A 26 -6.22 -7.12 -1.72
N VAL A 27 -5.02 -7.33 -1.19
CA VAL A 27 -3.98 -8.08 -1.91
C VAL A 27 -4.46 -9.49 -2.22
N ARG A 28 -5.11 -10.17 -1.28
CA ARG A 28 -5.63 -11.53 -1.48
C ARG A 28 -6.79 -11.59 -2.45
N SER A 29 -7.66 -10.59 -2.48
CA SER A 29 -8.81 -10.57 -3.38
C SER A 29 -8.42 -10.41 -4.84
N LEU A 30 -7.26 -9.81 -5.12
CA LEU A 30 -6.78 -9.53 -6.46
C LEU A 30 -5.68 -10.46 -6.94
N SER A 31 -4.89 -11.04 -6.05
CA SER A 31 -3.69 -11.78 -6.43
C SER A 31 -3.99 -13.07 -7.17
N GLU A 32 -3.36 -13.27 -8.32
CA GLU A 32 -3.37 -14.51 -9.11
C GLU A 32 -2.48 -15.60 -8.50
N ILE A 33 -1.59 -15.21 -7.59
CA ILE A 33 -0.69 -16.14 -6.90
C ILE A 33 -1.09 -16.25 -5.43
N PRO A 34 -0.81 -17.40 -4.77
CA PRO A 34 -0.99 -17.49 -3.33
C PRO A 34 -0.24 -16.35 -2.64
N PRO A 35 -0.83 -15.69 -1.63
CA PRO A 35 -0.14 -14.63 -0.91
C PRO A 35 1.17 -15.14 -0.33
N LEU A 36 2.27 -14.54 -0.74
CA LEU A 36 3.57 -14.81 -0.14
C LEU A 36 3.65 -13.97 1.14
N LEU A 37 3.62 -14.62 2.28
CA LEU A 37 4.05 -14.02 3.53
C LEU A 37 5.58 -13.99 3.47
N THR A 38 6.15 -12.85 3.10
CA THR A 38 7.60 -12.67 3.18
C THR A 38 7.94 -12.40 4.64
N GLU A 39 8.42 -13.43 5.32
CA GLU A 39 9.06 -13.28 6.61
C GLU A 39 10.48 -12.73 6.36
N GLN A 40 10.67 -11.43 6.53
CA GLN A 40 11.99 -10.85 6.48
C GLN A 40 12.56 -10.81 7.90
N GLU A 41 13.56 -11.62 8.17
CA GLU A 41 14.32 -11.54 9.42
C GLU A 41 15.12 -10.23 9.43
N MET A 42 14.71 -9.29 10.25
CA MET A 42 15.42 -8.04 10.45
C MET A 42 16.32 -8.13 11.65
N THR A 43 17.63 -8.05 11.41
CA THR A 43 18.60 -7.89 12.48
C THR A 43 18.66 -6.42 12.86
N THR A 44 18.01 -6.03 13.94
CA THR A 44 18.19 -4.69 14.51
C THR A 44 19.57 -4.67 15.18
N ALA A 45 20.54 -4.08 14.48
CA ALA A 45 21.75 -3.63 15.16
C ALA A 45 21.33 -2.48 16.08
N SER A 46 21.27 -2.73 17.38
CA SER A 46 21.09 -1.69 18.37
C SER A 46 22.32 -0.79 18.35
N VAL A 47 22.12 0.45 17.91
CA VAL A 47 23.14 1.49 18.02
C VAL A 47 23.24 1.88 19.50
N GLY A 48 24.38 1.56 20.11
CA GLY A 48 24.95 2.28 21.24
C GLY A 48 24.33 2.05 22.62
N VAL A 49 24.84 1.08 23.35
CA VAL A 49 25.22 1.29 24.76
C VAL A 49 26.45 0.41 25.00
N ASP A 50 27.54 1.04 25.35
CA ASP A 50 28.76 0.38 25.81
C ASP A 50 28.49 -0.41 27.08
N ASP A 51 28.46 -1.75 26.99
CA ASP A 51 28.72 -2.65 28.10
C ASP A 51 29.46 -3.89 27.58
N PRO A 52 30.73 -4.10 27.99
CA PRO A 52 31.60 -5.15 27.44
C PRO A 52 31.34 -6.52 28.05
N GLY A 53 30.09 -6.94 28.20
CA GLY A 53 29.82 -8.21 28.90
C GLY A 53 28.60 -9.01 28.44
N LEU A 54 27.78 -8.51 27.57
CA LEU A 54 26.58 -9.22 27.12
C LEU A 54 26.65 -9.51 25.61
N VAL A 55 26.56 -10.79 25.28
CA VAL A 55 26.31 -11.24 23.90
C VAL A 55 25.05 -10.53 23.41
N PRO A 56 25.10 -9.78 22.30
CA PRO A 56 23.90 -9.11 21.80
C PRO A 56 22.86 -10.16 21.47
N ASP A 57 21.77 -10.16 22.21
CA ASP A 57 20.58 -10.92 21.90
C ASP A 57 20.08 -10.41 20.54
N LYS A 58 20.37 -11.14 19.49
CA LYS A 58 19.91 -10.84 18.13
C LYS A 58 18.40 -11.03 18.13
N ARG A 59 17.66 -9.97 18.50
CA ARG A 59 16.21 -9.95 18.32
C ARG A 59 15.92 -9.82 16.85
N THR A 60 15.77 -10.95 16.19
CA THR A 60 15.19 -11.02 14.86
C THR A 60 13.69 -10.78 14.99
N THR A 61 13.20 -9.71 14.39
CA THR A 61 11.76 -9.47 14.28
C THR A 61 11.33 -9.84 12.88
N THR A 62 10.47 -10.84 12.77
CA THR A 62 9.83 -11.20 11.49
C THR A 62 8.77 -10.17 11.16
N VAL A 63 8.90 -9.53 10.01
CA VAL A 63 7.88 -8.63 9.48
C VAL A 63 7.13 -9.35 8.36
N ALA A 64 5.86 -9.61 8.59
CA ALA A 64 4.99 -10.14 7.56
C ALA A 64 4.56 -9.01 6.63
N MET A 65 4.83 -9.15 5.34
CA MET A 65 4.34 -8.25 4.29
C MET A 65 3.46 -9.03 3.33
N ASP A 66 2.37 -8.41 2.92
CA ASP A 66 1.54 -8.97 1.86
C ASP A 66 2.17 -8.68 0.50
N PHE A 67 2.29 -9.71 -0.33
CA PHE A 67 2.71 -9.58 -1.71
C PHE A 67 1.72 -10.27 -2.62
N GLY A 68 1.35 -9.60 -3.71
CA GLY A 68 0.44 -10.13 -4.73
C GLY A 68 0.88 -9.75 -6.14
N ARG A 69 0.35 -10.48 -7.11
CA ARG A 69 0.59 -10.26 -8.53
C ARG A 69 -0.71 -10.35 -9.29
N ILE A 70 -0.89 -9.43 -10.25
CA ILE A 70 -2.03 -9.39 -11.17
C ILE A 70 -1.50 -9.17 -12.57
N THR A 71 -1.98 -9.93 -13.55
CA THR A 71 -1.74 -9.68 -14.97
C THR A 71 -2.94 -8.95 -15.56
N VAL A 72 -2.71 -7.79 -16.17
CA VAL A 72 -3.75 -6.96 -16.79
C VAL A 72 -3.57 -7.00 -18.30
N ASP A 73 -4.62 -7.41 -19.02
CA ASP A 73 -4.69 -7.43 -20.50
C ASP A 73 -3.51 -8.12 -21.21
N GLY A 74 -2.80 -9.02 -20.52
CA GLY A 74 -1.68 -9.76 -21.10
C GLY A 74 -0.45 -8.91 -21.46
N SER A 75 -0.43 -7.62 -21.13
CA SER A 75 0.68 -6.70 -21.43
C SER A 75 1.25 -6.03 -20.19
N LEU A 76 0.52 -6.01 -19.08
CA LEU A 76 0.88 -5.32 -17.86
C LEU A 76 0.85 -6.28 -16.66
N ILE A 77 1.87 -6.23 -15.83
CA ILE A 77 1.88 -6.93 -14.52
C ILE A 77 1.90 -5.88 -13.41
N LEU A 78 0.95 -5.98 -12.49
CA LEU A 78 0.96 -5.22 -11.25
C LEU A 78 1.51 -6.10 -10.12
N TYR A 79 2.56 -5.63 -9.47
CA TYR A 79 3.06 -6.19 -8.22
C TYR A 79 2.55 -5.36 -7.06
N LEU A 80 1.75 -5.98 -6.20
CA LEU A 80 1.14 -5.35 -5.03
C LEU A 80 1.98 -5.64 -3.79
N PHE A 81 2.36 -4.60 -3.06
CA PHE A 81 3.12 -4.69 -1.82
C PHE A 81 2.33 -4.03 -0.69
N GLY A 82 1.87 -4.82 0.27
CA GLY A 82 1.26 -4.30 1.48
C GLY A 82 2.31 -3.70 2.41
N THR A 83 2.19 -2.42 2.75
CA THR A 83 3.09 -1.80 3.73
C THR A 83 2.76 -2.25 5.15
N PRO A 84 3.76 -2.41 6.03
CA PRO A 84 3.50 -2.65 7.44
C PRO A 84 2.69 -1.51 8.04
N GLY A 85 1.55 -1.83 8.68
CA GLY A 85 0.68 -0.82 9.30
C GLY A 85 1.13 -0.34 10.68
N GLN A 86 2.13 -1.00 11.29
CA GLN A 86 2.65 -0.64 12.60
C GLN A 86 3.82 0.35 12.48
N SER A 87 3.79 1.43 13.26
CA SER A 87 4.78 2.51 13.21
C SER A 87 6.24 2.05 13.40
N ARG A 88 6.47 1.01 14.20
CA ARG A 88 7.82 0.45 14.40
C ARG A 88 8.48 -0.10 13.14
N PHE A 89 7.73 -0.30 12.05
CA PHE A 89 8.21 -0.82 10.78
C PHE A 89 8.24 0.22 9.65
N TRP A 90 7.98 1.49 9.92
CA TRP A 90 7.96 2.54 8.90
C TRP A 90 9.29 2.76 8.21
N PHE A 91 10.41 2.41 8.85
CA PHE A 91 11.72 2.48 8.21
C PHE A 91 11.81 1.62 6.92
N MET A 92 10.94 0.61 6.76
CA MET A 92 10.86 -0.21 5.55
C MET A 92 10.16 0.49 4.38
N TRP A 93 9.39 1.53 4.67
CA TRP A 93 8.59 2.20 3.65
C TRP A 93 9.44 2.83 2.57
N ASP A 94 10.62 3.34 2.88
CA ASP A 94 11.54 3.94 1.91
C ASP A 94 12.04 2.91 0.89
N GLU A 95 12.34 1.69 1.34
CA GLU A 95 12.71 0.60 0.44
C GLU A 95 11.52 0.14 -0.40
N LEU A 96 10.35 0.05 0.20
CA LEU A 96 9.13 -0.32 -0.51
C LEU A 96 8.72 0.73 -1.54
N ALA A 97 8.92 2.02 -1.25
CA ALA A 97 8.53 3.11 -2.13
C ALA A 97 9.45 3.23 -3.37
N ARG A 98 10.67 2.69 -3.31
CA ARG A 98 11.58 2.74 -4.47
C ARG A 98 10.98 2.02 -5.67
N GLY A 99 10.87 2.74 -6.79
CA GLY A 99 10.34 2.20 -8.04
C GLY A 99 8.85 1.92 -8.03
N ALA A 100 8.11 2.31 -6.98
CA ALA A 100 6.66 2.25 -7.00
C ALA A 100 6.09 3.36 -7.87
N VAL A 101 5.08 3.03 -8.67
CA VAL A 101 4.35 4.02 -9.49
C VAL A 101 3.39 4.86 -8.66
N GLY A 102 2.98 4.33 -7.51
CA GLY A 102 2.10 5.02 -6.57
C GLY A 102 1.57 4.09 -5.47
N ALA A 103 0.64 4.61 -4.69
CA ALA A 103 0.06 3.91 -3.56
C ALA A 103 -1.46 4.01 -3.49
N VAL A 104 -2.12 2.93 -3.07
CA VAL A 104 -3.51 2.95 -2.58
C VAL A 104 -3.47 3.05 -1.07
N VAL A 105 -3.93 4.16 -0.51
CA VAL A 105 -4.03 4.37 0.94
C VAL A 105 -5.44 4.00 1.39
N LEU A 106 -5.57 2.84 2.04
CA LEU A 106 -6.84 2.40 2.60
C LEU A 106 -7.16 3.17 3.86
N VAL A 107 -8.41 3.58 3.97
CA VAL A 107 -8.93 4.33 5.13
C VAL A 107 -10.15 3.61 5.71
N ASP A 108 -10.15 3.45 7.03
CA ASP A 108 -11.31 3.06 7.81
C ASP A 108 -11.94 4.33 8.39
N LEU A 109 -13.10 4.73 7.87
CA LEU A 109 -13.78 5.96 8.30
C LEU A 109 -14.26 5.94 9.76
N ARG A 110 -14.16 4.79 10.44
CA ARG A 110 -14.41 4.68 11.88
C ARG A 110 -13.18 5.07 12.71
N ARG A 111 -11.98 5.11 12.07
CA ARG A 111 -10.68 5.39 12.70
C ARG A 111 -9.77 6.16 11.73
N VAL A 112 -10.19 7.36 11.37
CA VAL A 112 -9.49 8.17 10.35
C VAL A 112 -8.07 8.52 10.77
N ASP A 113 -7.78 8.64 12.06
CA ASP A 113 -6.46 8.99 12.57
C ASP A 113 -5.37 8.00 12.16
N ASP A 114 -5.73 6.74 11.94
CA ASP A 114 -4.79 5.69 11.57
C ASP A 114 -4.21 5.83 10.15
N CYS A 115 -4.81 6.67 9.29
CA CYS A 115 -4.36 6.82 7.90
C CYS A 115 -3.41 8.01 7.67
N PHE A 116 -3.41 9.02 8.53
CA PHE A 116 -2.60 10.23 8.34
C PHE A 116 -1.12 9.94 8.14
N PRO A 117 -0.48 9.04 8.89
CA PRO A 117 0.93 8.75 8.65
C PRO A 117 1.24 8.24 7.25
N ALA A 118 0.30 7.52 6.62
CA ALA A 118 0.46 7.06 5.25
C ALA A 118 0.26 8.20 4.25
N ILE A 119 -0.74 9.05 4.45
CA ILE A 119 -1.02 10.21 3.61
C ILE A 119 0.20 11.15 3.65
N ASP A 120 0.63 11.57 4.84
CA ASP A 120 1.79 12.46 5.04
C ASP A 120 3.05 11.88 4.37
N TYR A 121 3.29 10.57 4.52
CA TYR A 121 4.43 9.91 3.93
C TYR A 121 4.48 10.06 2.41
N PHE A 122 3.36 9.83 1.71
CA PHE A 122 3.31 9.90 0.24
C PHE A 122 3.27 11.33 -0.27
N GLU A 123 2.68 12.27 0.48
CA GLU A 123 2.72 13.70 0.18
C GLU A 123 4.16 14.24 0.23
N ASP A 124 4.87 13.99 1.33
CA ASP A 124 6.25 14.44 1.53
C ASP A 124 7.19 13.95 0.43
N ARG A 125 6.96 12.74 -0.07
CA ARG A 125 7.76 12.14 -1.15
C ARG A 125 7.26 12.45 -2.54
N ARG A 126 6.12 13.14 -2.66
CA ARG A 126 5.47 13.43 -3.94
C ARG A 126 5.18 12.17 -4.76
N LEU A 127 5.05 11.04 -4.10
CA LEU A 127 4.65 9.80 -4.74
C LEU A 127 3.13 9.86 -5.03
N PRO A 128 2.67 9.58 -6.26
CA PRO A 128 1.24 9.54 -6.55
C PRO A 128 0.50 8.57 -5.62
N PHE A 129 -0.63 8.99 -5.09
CA PHE A 129 -1.48 8.10 -4.30
C PHE A 129 -2.96 8.43 -4.48
N VAL A 130 -3.79 7.45 -4.22
CA VAL A 130 -5.24 7.59 -4.11
C VAL A 130 -5.67 7.16 -2.72
N VAL A 131 -6.70 7.81 -2.20
CA VAL A 131 -7.31 7.41 -0.93
C VAL A 131 -8.51 6.53 -1.20
N ALA A 132 -8.54 5.34 -0.61
CA ALA A 132 -9.59 4.37 -0.76
C ALA A 132 -10.33 4.17 0.57
N ALA A 133 -11.54 4.74 0.69
CA ALA A 133 -12.40 4.54 1.85
C ALA A 133 -12.98 3.12 1.80
N ASN A 134 -12.44 2.22 2.64
CA ASN A 134 -12.83 0.83 2.67
C ASN A 134 -14.16 0.62 3.41
N ALA A 135 -15.04 -0.17 2.85
CA ALA A 135 -16.33 -0.48 3.44
C ALA A 135 -16.19 -1.48 4.59
N PHE A 136 -16.73 -1.09 5.74
CA PHE A 136 -16.89 -1.98 6.91
C PHE A 136 -18.34 -2.05 7.36
N PRO A 137 -18.78 -3.18 7.91
CA PRO A 137 -20.11 -3.26 8.52
C PRO A 137 -20.30 -2.21 9.61
N GLY A 138 -21.44 -1.51 9.59
CA GLY A 138 -21.76 -0.49 10.59
C GLY A 138 -21.02 0.84 10.42
N THR A 139 -20.37 1.08 9.29
CA THR A 139 -19.78 2.39 8.98
C THR A 139 -20.87 3.31 8.41
N ASP A 140 -20.97 4.51 8.95
CA ASP A 140 -21.85 5.54 8.40
C ASP A 140 -21.36 5.97 7.00
N VAL A 141 -22.33 6.31 6.14
CA VAL A 141 -22.02 6.84 4.80
C VAL A 141 -21.89 8.35 4.90
N PHE A 142 -20.66 8.84 4.78
CA PHE A 142 -20.38 10.27 4.74
C PHE A 142 -20.27 10.75 3.28
N PRO A 143 -20.71 11.97 2.94
CA PRO A 143 -20.49 12.56 1.64
C PRO A 143 -18.99 12.72 1.35
N ASP A 144 -18.57 12.55 0.08
CA ASP A 144 -17.15 12.66 -0.30
C ASP A 144 -16.50 14.00 0.11
N PRO A 145 -17.15 15.18 -0.01
CA PRO A 145 -16.59 16.42 0.47
C PRO A 145 -16.24 16.38 1.98
N ALA A 146 -17.12 15.83 2.79
CA ALA A 146 -16.86 15.72 4.25
C ALA A 146 -15.71 14.77 4.56
N VAL A 147 -15.55 13.68 3.79
CA VAL A 147 -14.42 12.76 3.94
C VAL A 147 -13.13 13.44 3.51
N ARG A 148 -13.14 14.18 2.39
CA ARG A 148 -11.96 14.93 1.92
C ARG A 148 -11.50 15.96 2.93
N ASP A 149 -12.45 16.71 3.51
CA ASP A 149 -12.16 17.72 4.54
C ASP A 149 -11.59 17.08 5.80
N ALA A 150 -12.21 15.99 6.28
CA ALA A 150 -11.76 15.28 7.47
C ALA A 150 -10.36 14.67 7.31
N LEU A 151 -9.99 14.25 6.10
CA LEU A 151 -8.67 13.69 5.77
C LEU A 151 -7.67 14.75 5.30
N ALA A 152 -8.08 16.03 5.23
CA ALA A 152 -7.27 17.14 4.74
C ALA A 152 -6.60 16.82 3.38
N LEU A 153 -7.32 16.13 2.47
CA LEU A 153 -6.74 15.66 1.22
C LEU A 153 -6.32 16.83 0.31
N PRO A 154 -5.14 16.75 -0.31
CA PRO A 154 -4.69 17.76 -1.25
C PRO A 154 -5.64 17.85 -2.45
N GLU A 155 -5.68 19.02 -3.07
CA GLU A 155 -6.42 19.23 -4.30
C GLU A 155 -5.91 18.26 -5.38
N GLY A 156 -6.85 17.61 -6.09
CA GLY A 156 -6.52 16.64 -7.12
C GLY A 156 -6.15 15.25 -6.62
N CYS A 157 -6.03 14.99 -5.31
CA CYS A 157 -5.88 13.63 -4.79
C CYS A 157 -7.20 12.86 -4.98
N PRO A 158 -7.22 11.73 -5.70
CA PRO A 158 -8.44 10.95 -5.87
C PRO A 158 -8.90 10.31 -4.55
N LEU A 159 -10.22 10.36 -4.34
CA LEU A 159 -10.91 9.62 -3.28
C LEU A 159 -11.85 8.62 -3.93
N VAL A 160 -11.70 7.34 -3.61
CA VAL A 160 -12.56 6.27 -4.10
C VAL A 160 -13.24 5.55 -2.94
N ARG A 161 -14.42 5.01 -3.20
CA ARG A 161 -15.11 4.09 -2.28
C ARG A 161 -14.78 2.68 -2.72
N MET A 162 -14.40 1.81 -1.80
CA MET A 162 -14.14 0.43 -2.15
C MET A 162 -14.51 -0.54 -1.04
N ASP A 163 -14.65 -1.79 -1.43
CA ASP A 163 -14.71 -2.91 -0.52
C ASP A 163 -13.53 -3.85 -0.82
N ALA A 164 -12.61 -3.99 0.12
CA ALA A 164 -11.41 -4.81 -0.05
C ALA A 164 -11.72 -6.31 -0.32
N ARG A 165 -12.95 -6.75 -0.05
CA ARG A 165 -13.42 -8.12 -0.29
C ARG A 165 -13.91 -8.34 -1.72
N GLU A 166 -14.19 -7.26 -2.44
CA GLU A 166 -14.75 -7.28 -3.79
C GLU A 166 -13.67 -6.99 -4.83
N PRO A 167 -13.24 -8.00 -5.64
CA PRO A 167 -12.14 -7.83 -6.60
C PRO A 167 -12.34 -6.67 -7.59
N ASN A 168 -13.55 -6.51 -8.11
CA ASN A 168 -13.83 -5.41 -9.05
C ASN A 168 -13.65 -4.05 -8.41
N SER A 169 -14.14 -3.87 -7.17
CA SER A 169 -13.99 -2.63 -6.42
C SER A 169 -12.51 -2.31 -6.13
N CYS A 170 -11.72 -3.33 -5.82
CA CYS A 170 -10.27 -3.19 -5.64
C CYS A 170 -9.56 -2.83 -6.96
N MET A 171 -9.97 -3.45 -8.07
CA MET A 171 -9.42 -3.16 -9.39
C MET A 171 -9.70 -1.72 -9.82
N ASP A 172 -10.91 -1.20 -9.59
CA ASP A 172 -11.28 0.18 -9.88
C ASP A 172 -10.35 1.16 -9.14
N ALA A 173 -10.03 0.90 -7.88
CA ALA A 173 -9.08 1.72 -7.12
C ALA A 173 -7.66 1.70 -7.73
N LEU A 174 -7.19 0.55 -8.23
CA LEU A 174 -5.91 0.44 -8.91
C LEU A 174 -5.90 1.18 -10.26
N VAL A 175 -6.99 1.12 -11.02
CA VAL A 175 -7.14 1.86 -12.28
C VAL A 175 -7.04 3.36 -12.01
N VAL A 176 -7.80 3.89 -11.05
CA VAL A 176 -7.73 5.29 -10.65
C VAL A 176 -6.32 5.70 -10.23
N LEU A 177 -5.60 4.85 -9.50
CA LEU A 177 -4.22 5.12 -9.13
C LEU A 177 -3.31 5.23 -10.36
N VAL A 178 -3.38 4.27 -11.29
CA VAL A 178 -2.51 4.27 -12.49
C VAL A 178 -2.80 5.49 -13.37
N GLU A 179 -4.07 5.82 -13.58
CA GLU A 179 -4.48 7.02 -14.31
C GLU A 179 -3.96 8.31 -13.65
N HIS A 180 -4.10 8.40 -12.31
CA HIS A 180 -3.60 9.54 -11.56
C HIS A 180 -2.07 9.67 -11.65
N ALA A 181 -1.34 8.55 -11.54
CA ALA A 181 0.12 8.53 -11.66
C ALA A 181 0.57 8.96 -13.06
N LEU A 182 -0.09 8.47 -14.11
CA LEU A 182 0.19 8.85 -15.49
C LEU A 182 -0.06 10.34 -15.72
N ALA A 183 -1.19 10.88 -15.27
CA ALA A 183 -1.51 12.30 -15.41
C ALA A 183 -0.43 13.18 -14.76
N ARG A 184 0.10 12.79 -13.60
CA ARG A 184 1.17 13.52 -12.90
C ARG A 184 2.54 13.39 -13.55
N SER A 185 2.78 12.35 -14.34
CA SER A 185 4.05 12.17 -15.06
C SER A 185 4.13 12.95 -16.36
N LEU A 186 2.99 13.39 -16.89
CA LEU A 186 2.87 14.12 -18.18
C LEU A 186 2.73 15.64 -17.98
N GLY A 187 2.51 16.13 -16.79
CA GLY A 187 2.38 17.56 -16.45
C GLY A 187 3.58 18.07 -15.68
#